data_9880b6f91b8b240616a7896b95461011
#
_entry.id   9880b6f91b8b240616a7896b95461011
#
_cell.length_a   1.000
_cell.length_b   1.000
_cell.length_c   1.000
_cell.angle_alpha   90.00
_cell.angle_beta   90.00
_cell.angle_gamma   90.00
#
_symmetry.space_group_name_H-M   'P 1'
#
loop_
_entity.id
_entity.type
_entity.pdbx_description
1 polymer ?
#
loop_
_entity_poly.entity_id
_entity_poly.type
_entity_poly.pdbx_seq_one_letter_code
_entity_poly.pdbx_strand_id
1 'polypeptide(L)'
;MIEVLFIQIPLEGNRDTIFAGLQSVVSKECYIEVLGYGSKEVALRRLLGEALVRFALKRYWQLTSGDYRIARGEKGKPFIVGVENVFFNISHSGDYVVCSVSDREIGIDIEKRAKARMEVAGRFFHEEEM
;
A
#
# COMPACT_ATOMS: atom_id res chain seq x y z
N MET A 1 -13.30 3.09 12.71
CA MET A 1 -11.94 2.50 12.82
C MET A 1 -11.08 3.04 11.71
N ILE A 2 -9.88 3.45 12.03
CA ILE A 2 -8.92 3.96 11.05
C ILE A 2 -7.59 3.31 11.33
N GLU A 3 -7.00 2.70 10.29
CA GLU A 3 -5.67 2.10 10.39
C GLU A 3 -4.75 2.70 9.35
N VAL A 4 -3.55 3.06 9.76
CA VAL A 4 -2.51 3.58 8.87
C VAL A 4 -1.32 2.63 8.94
N LEU A 5 -0.92 2.14 7.78
CA LEU A 5 0.21 1.23 7.65
C LEU A 5 1.24 1.82 6.70
N PHE A 6 2.48 1.46 6.89
CA PHE A 6 3.52 1.86 5.96
C PHE A 6 4.58 0.77 5.88
N ILE A 7 5.27 0.72 4.75
CA ILE A 7 6.36 -0.22 4.52
C ILE A 7 7.45 0.46 3.71
N GLN A 8 8.68 0.17 4.05
CA GLN A 8 9.83 0.68 3.31
C GLN A 8 10.04 -0.17 2.05
N ILE A 9 10.31 0.51 0.93
CA ILE A 9 10.65 -0.19 -0.31
C ILE A 9 11.98 -0.93 -0.12
N PRO A 10 12.06 -2.21 -0.52
CA PRO A 10 13.26 -3.01 -0.32
C PRO A 10 14.49 -2.43 -1.00
N LEU A 11 15.66 -2.71 -0.43
CA LEU A 11 16.94 -2.39 -1.02
C LEU A 11 17.08 -3.05 -2.40
N GLU A 12 17.83 -2.42 -3.27
CA GLU A 12 17.95 -2.83 -4.66
C GLU A 12 18.30 -4.31 -4.85
N GLY A 13 19.19 -4.85 -4.04
CA GLY A 13 19.61 -6.25 -4.14
C GLY A 13 18.53 -7.27 -3.81
N ASN A 14 17.43 -6.86 -3.14
CA ASN A 14 16.34 -7.76 -2.73
C ASN A 14 15.07 -7.58 -3.57
N ARG A 15 15.06 -6.63 -4.49
CA ARG A 15 13.84 -6.24 -5.20
C ARG A 15 13.25 -7.36 -6.05
N ASP A 16 14.07 -8.14 -6.74
CA ASP A 16 13.57 -9.19 -7.61
C ASP A 16 12.92 -10.33 -6.81
N THR A 17 13.51 -10.71 -5.70
CA THR A 17 12.96 -11.75 -4.83
C THR A 17 11.61 -11.31 -4.24
N ILE A 18 11.55 -10.09 -3.77
CA ILE A 18 10.33 -9.54 -3.17
C ILE A 18 9.25 -9.34 -4.23
N PHE A 19 9.62 -8.86 -5.41
CA PHE A 19 8.70 -8.72 -6.52
C PHE A 19 8.02 -10.06 -6.85
N ALA A 20 8.80 -11.12 -6.98
CA ALA A 20 8.26 -12.45 -7.25
C ALA A 20 7.38 -12.96 -6.11
N GLY A 21 7.76 -12.70 -4.87
CA GLY A 21 7.00 -13.13 -3.70
C GLY A 21 5.64 -12.45 -3.58
N LEU A 22 5.51 -11.22 -4.08
CA LEU A 22 4.25 -10.49 -4.03
C LEU A 22 3.19 -11.00 -5.01
N GLN A 23 3.58 -11.85 -5.97
CA GLN A 23 2.62 -12.41 -6.93
C GLN A 23 1.45 -13.12 -6.24
N SER A 24 1.68 -13.80 -5.14
CA SER A 24 0.65 -14.53 -4.40
C SER A 24 -0.15 -13.66 -3.43
N VAL A 25 0.31 -12.43 -3.20
CA VAL A 25 -0.30 -11.52 -2.21
C VAL A 25 -1.27 -10.54 -2.86
N VAL A 26 -1.00 -10.12 -4.09
CA VAL A 26 -1.82 -9.15 -4.82
C VAL A 26 -2.75 -9.84 -5.81
N SER A 27 -3.67 -9.07 -6.40
CA SER A 27 -4.54 -9.60 -7.44
C SER A 27 -3.73 -9.92 -8.70
N LYS A 28 -4.25 -10.86 -9.47
CA LYS A 28 -3.66 -11.23 -10.76
C LYS A 28 -3.59 -10.03 -11.70
N GLU A 29 -4.62 -9.21 -11.71
CA GLU A 29 -4.69 -8.01 -12.54
C GLU A 29 -3.59 -7.02 -12.18
N CYS A 30 -3.36 -6.81 -10.90
CA CYS A 30 -2.31 -5.92 -10.43
C CYS A 30 -0.93 -6.42 -10.83
N TYR A 31 -0.67 -7.70 -10.65
CA TYR A 31 0.63 -8.29 -10.99
C TYR A 31 0.91 -8.20 -12.49
N ILE A 32 -0.08 -8.51 -13.31
CA ILE A 32 0.05 -8.42 -14.77
C ILE A 32 0.31 -6.97 -15.20
N GLU A 33 -0.40 -6.02 -14.60
CA GLU A 33 -0.20 -4.59 -14.89
C GLU A 33 1.24 -4.17 -14.68
N VAL A 34 1.82 -4.52 -13.52
CA VAL A 34 3.17 -4.05 -13.18
C VAL A 34 4.28 -4.73 -13.96
N LEU A 35 4.01 -5.89 -14.57
CA LEU A 35 5.00 -6.54 -15.45
C LEU A 35 5.31 -5.67 -16.66
N GLY A 36 4.42 -4.77 -17.05
CA GLY A 36 4.63 -3.84 -18.15
C GLY A 36 5.31 -2.53 -17.77
N TYR A 37 5.61 -2.33 -16.47
CA TYR A 37 6.23 -1.09 -16.02
C TYR A 37 7.70 -1.00 -16.39
N GLY A 38 8.16 0.18 -16.78
CA GLY A 38 9.56 0.42 -17.11
C GLY A 38 10.47 0.56 -15.90
N SER A 39 9.91 0.81 -14.71
CA SER A 39 10.67 0.99 -13.48
C SER A 39 10.28 -0.07 -12.47
N LYS A 40 11.26 -0.82 -11.98
CA LYS A 40 11.06 -1.82 -10.94
C LYS A 40 10.61 -1.14 -9.63
N GLU A 41 11.14 0.01 -9.32
CA GLU A 41 10.75 0.77 -8.12
C GLU A 41 9.28 1.18 -8.15
N VAL A 42 8.81 1.69 -9.28
CA VAL A 42 7.40 2.06 -9.45
C VAL A 42 6.51 0.81 -9.36
N ALA A 43 6.93 -0.29 -9.98
CA ALA A 43 6.21 -1.55 -9.91
C ALA A 43 6.09 -2.05 -8.47
N LEU A 44 7.18 -2.00 -7.70
CA LEU A 44 7.16 -2.41 -6.30
C LEU A 44 6.25 -1.53 -5.45
N ARG A 45 6.25 -0.22 -5.68
CA ARG A 45 5.33 0.68 -4.96
C ARG A 45 3.87 0.27 -5.20
N ARG A 46 3.54 -0.04 -6.44
CA ARG A 46 2.18 -0.46 -6.79
C ARG A 46 1.80 -1.78 -6.12
N LEU A 47 2.70 -2.77 -6.15
CA LEU A 47 2.47 -4.07 -5.53
C LEU A 47 2.38 -3.96 -4.00
N LEU A 48 3.30 -3.22 -3.39
CA LEU A 48 3.32 -3.05 -1.94
C LEU A 48 2.09 -2.29 -1.46
N GLY A 49 1.63 -1.30 -2.22
CA GLY A 49 0.40 -0.58 -1.89
C GLY A 49 -0.79 -1.51 -1.81
N GLU A 50 -1.01 -2.35 -2.81
CA GLU A 50 -2.11 -3.31 -2.78
C GLU A 50 -1.92 -4.35 -1.68
N ALA A 51 -0.69 -4.81 -1.46
CA ALA A 51 -0.40 -5.76 -0.40
C ALA A 51 -0.74 -5.21 0.98
N LEU A 52 -0.43 -3.93 1.24
CA LEU A 52 -0.79 -3.28 2.50
C LEU A 52 -2.30 -3.20 2.70
N VAL A 53 -3.04 -2.84 1.65
CA VAL A 53 -4.50 -2.80 1.71
C VAL A 53 -5.05 -4.17 2.07
N ARG A 54 -4.60 -5.21 1.37
CA ARG A 54 -5.07 -6.58 1.61
C ARG A 54 -4.72 -7.08 3.00
N PHE A 55 -3.51 -6.75 3.47
CA PHE A 55 -3.10 -7.07 4.84
C PHE A 55 -4.03 -6.40 5.86
N ALA A 56 -4.29 -5.10 5.69
CA ALA A 56 -5.15 -4.36 6.62
C ALA A 56 -6.57 -4.90 6.63
N LEU A 57 -7.11 -5.23 5.46
CA LEU A 57 -8.47 -5.78 5.36
C LEU A 57 -8.58 -7.12 6.06
N LYS A 58 -7.57 -7.96 5.94
CA LYS A 58 -7.55 -9.24 6.64
C LYS A 58 -7.38 -9.07 8.15
N ARG A 59 -6.45 -8.24 8.55
CA ARG A 59 -6.08 -8.08 9.96
C ARG A 59 -7.13 -7.35 10.79
N TYR A 60 -7.71 -6.29 10.23
CA TYR A 60 -8.58 -5.39 11.00
C TYR A 60 -10.05 -5.48 10.61
N TRP A 61 -10.38 -6.00 9.44
CA TRP A 61 -11.76 -6.16 8.98
C TRP A 61 -12.15 -7.61 8.75
N GLN A 62 -11.23 -8.56 8.96
CA GLN A 62 -11.44 -10.00 8.76
C GLN A 62 -11.94 -10.33 7.35
N LEU A 63 -11.50 -9.58 6.35
CA LEU A 63 -11.88 -9.80 4.95
C LEU A 63 -10.79 -10.55 4.21
N THR A 64 -11.17 -11.58 3.48
CA THR A 64 -10.26 -12.34 2.62
C THR A 64 -10.42 -11.89 1.17
N SER A 65 -9.51 -12.31 0.30
CA SER A 65 -9.52 -11.88 -1.11
C SER A 65 -10.77 -12.29 -1.88
N GLY A 66 -11.52 -13.27 -1.40
CA GLY A 66 -12.81 -13.65 -2.00
C GLY A 66 -13.97 -12.76 -1.62
N ASP A 67 -13.82 -11.92 -0.60
CA ASP A 67 -14.90 -11.09 -0.07
C ASP A 67 -15.03 -9.77 -0.80
N TYR A 68 -14.02 -9.36 -1.54
CA TYR A 68 -14.00 -8.05 -2.18
C TYR A 68 -13.13 -8.08 -3.44
N ARG A 69 -13.23 -7.01 -4.21
CA ARG A 69 -12.38 -6.78 -5.37
C ARG A 69 -11.88 -5.34 -5.33
N ILE A 70 -10.66 -5.13 -5.76
CA ILE A 70 -10.12 -3.78 -5.92
C ILE A 70 -10.29 -3.39 -7.39
N ALA A 71 -11.04 -2.32 -7.63
CA ALA A 71 -11.31 -1.80 -8.96
C ALA A 71 -10.72 -0.40 -9.09
N ARG A 72 -10.63 0.10 -10.32
CA ARG A 72 -10.18 1.46 -10.58
C ARG A 72 -11.36 2.33 -11.01
N GLY A 73 -11.47 3.49 -10.37
CA GLY A 73 -12.47 4.48 -10.72
C GLY A 73 -11.95 5.47 -11.76
N GLU A 74 -12.63 6.60 -11.87
CA GLU A 74 -12.18 7.71 -12.71
C GLU A 74 -10.79 8.15 -12.27
N LYS A 75 -9.96 8.57 -13.22
CA LYS A 75 -8.57 8.97 -12.99
C LYS A 75 -7.68 7.86 -12.42
N GLY A 76 -8.12 6.61 -12.50
CA GLY A 76 -7.32 5.47 -12.09
C GLY A 76 -7.19 5.25 -10.60
N LYS A 77 -7.95 5.97 -9.75
CA LYS A 77 -7.90 5.79 -8.31
C LYS A 77 -8.54 4.45 -7.93
N PRO A 78 -7.84 3.58 -7.17
CA PRO A 78 -8.41 2.29 -6.78
C PRO A 78 -9.44 2.43 -5.66
N PHE A 79 -10.41 1.53 -5.64
CA PHE A 79 -11.42 1.47 -4.58
C PHE A 79 -11.92 0.04 -4.40
N ILE A 80 -12.62 -0.21 -3.30
CA ILE A 80 -13.10 -1.55 -2.94
C ILE A 80 -14.52 -1.77 -3.43
N VAL A 81 -14.74 -2.92 -4.07
CA VAL A 81 -16.05 -3.35 -4.55
C VAL A 81 -16.44 -4.64 -3.81
N GLY A 82 -17.70 -4.74 -3.40
CA GLY A 82 -18.23 -5.92 -2.74
C GLY A 82 -18.44 -5.77 -1.24
N VAL A 83 -17.86 -4.74 -0.64
CA VAL A 83 -18.03 -4.45 0.80
C VAL A 83 -18.33 -2.97 0.95
N GLU A 84 -19.33 -2.64 1.76
CA GLU A 84 -19.69 -1.26 2.03
C GLU A 84 -18.87 -0.68 3.18
N ASN A 85 -18.72 0.65 3.17
CA ASN A 85 -18.09 1.41 4.25
C ASN A 85 -16.65 0.99 4.54
N VAL A 86 -15.91 0.67 3.49
CA VAL A 86 -14.47 0.45 3.60
C VAL A 86 -13.78 1.30 2.54
N PHE A 87 -12.91 2.18 2.99
CA PHE A 87 -12.21 3.14 2.13
C PHE A 87 -10.73 3.03 2.38
N PHE A 88 -9.95 3.21 1.35
CA PHE A 88 -8.50 3.22 1.50
C PHE A 88 -7.87 4.27 0.62
N ASN A 89 -6.65 4.64 0.98
CA ASN A 89 -5.83 5.55 0.19
C ASN A 89 -4.39 5.06 0.25
N ILE A 90 -3.71 5.13 -0.88
CA ILE A 90 -2.31 4.71 -0.99
C ILE A 90 -1.50 5.89 -1.50
N SER A 91 -0.36 6.14 -0.86
CA SER A 91 0.56 7.17 -1.30
C SER A 91 1.98 6.73 -0.96
N HIS A 92 2.96 7.54 -1.33
CA HIS A 92 4.35 7.26 -0.98
C HIS A 92 5.05 8.53 -0.52
N SER A 93 6.06 8.35 0.31
CA SER A 93 6.91 9.43 0.79
C SER A 93 8.34 8.87 0.92
N GLY A 94 9.26 9.40 0.13
CA GLY A 94 10.63 8.87 0.07
C GLY A 94 10.61 7.39 -0.31
N ASP A 95 11.20 6.56 0.54
CA ASP A 95 11.29 5.11 0.33
C ASP A 95 10.09 4.34 0.87
N TYR A 96 9.08 5.03 1.39
CA TYR A 96 7.96 4.39 2.05
C TYR A 96 6.70 4.42 1.20
N VAL A 97 5.94 3.34 1.27
CA VAL A 97 4.57 3.27 0.78
C VAL A 97 3.66 3.36 1.99
N VAL A 98 2.65 4.22 1.91
CA VAL A 98 1.72 4.49 3.00
C VAL A 98 0.32 4.12 2.57
N CYS A 99 -0.40 3.41 3.43
CA CYS A 99 -1.78 3.02 3.20
C CYS A 99 -2.63 3.41 4.39
N SER A 100 -3.75 4.08 4.16
CA SER A 100 -4.77 4.26 5.19
C SER A 100 -6.01 3.49 4.79
N VAL A 101 -6.63 2.81 5.76
CA VAL A 101 -7.88 2.09 5.57
C VAL A 101 -8.84 2.53 6.68
N SER A 102 -10.07 2.87 6.31
CA SER A 102 -11.02 3.39 7.28
C SER A 102 -12.45 2.98 6.92
N ASP A 103 -13.34 3.13 7.89
CA ASP A 103 -14.79 2.97 7.69
C ASP A 103 -15.46 4.28 7.26
N ARG A 104 -14.67 5.32 6.98
CA ARG A 104 -15.13 6.64 6.53
C ARG A 104 -14.18 7.20 5.48
N GLU A 105 -14.71 8.04 4.61
CA GLU A 105 -13.92 8.66 3.55
C GLU A 105 -13.19 9.92 4.05
N ILE A 106 -12.13 9.71 4.85
CA ILE A 106 -11.33 10.81 5.42
C ILE A 106 -9.82 10.64 5.19
N GLY A 107 -9.46 9.91 4.13
CA GLY A 107 -8.09 9.43 3.93
C GLY A 107 -7.00 10.49 3.76
N ILE A 108 -7.30 11.63 3.12
CA ILE A 108 -6.27 12.60 2.73
C ILE A 108 -5.55 13.23 3.92
N ASP A 109 -6.28 13.70 4.92
CA ASP A 109 -5.68 14.34 6.10
C ASP A 109 -4.89 13.35 6.94
N ILE A 110 -5.39 12.12 7.02
CA ILE A 110 -4.71 11.04 7.75
C ILE A 110 -3.40 10.69 7.07
N GLU A 111 -3.38 10.62 5.75
CA GLU A 111 -2.19 10.34 4.97
C GLU A 111 -1.12 11.41 5.21
N LYS A 112 -1.48 12.67 5.20
CA LYS A 112 -0.55 13.77 5.46
C LYS A 112 0.08 13.66 6.83
N ARG A 113 -0.71 13.34 7.85
CA ARG A 113 -0.22 13.15 9.22
C ARG A 113 0.71 11.95 9.32
N ALA A 114 0.36 10.85 8.67
CA ALA A 114 1.18 9.65 8.66
C ALA A 114 2.53 9.91 8.01
N LYS A 115 2.56 10.61 6.89
CA LYS A 115 3.79 10.99 6.21
C LYS A 115 4.68 11.86 7.09
N ALA A 116 4.10 12.85 7.76
CA ALA A 116 4.87 13.71 8.65
C ALA A 116 5.52 12.93 9.79
N ARG A 117 4.76 12.03 10.41
CA ARG A 117 5.28 11.18 11.49
C ARG A 117 6.38 10.25 10.99
N MET A 118 6.18 9.69 9.83
CA MET A 118 7.13 8.76 9.24
C MET A 118 8.45 9.46 8.89
N GLU A 119 8.38 10.67 8.36
CA GLU A 119 9.56 11.46 8.05
C GLU A 119 10.37 11.77 9.31
N VAL A 120 9.70 12.15 10.38
CA VAL A 120 10.35 12.41 11.67
C VAL A 120 10.99 11.13 12.21
N ALA A 121 10.26 10.02 12.20
CA ALA A 121 10.76 8.73 12.64
C ALA A 121 11.96 8.27 11.81
N GLY A 122 11.89 8.44 10.49
CA GLY A 122 12.98 8.10 9.58
C GLY A 122 14.25 8.88 9.89
N ARG A 123 14.14 10.18 10.14
CA ARG A 123 15.29 11.01 10.52
C ARG A 123 15.88 10.56 11.86
N PHE A 124 15.03 10.29 12.82
CA PHE A 124 15.45 9.86 14.15
C PHE A 124 16.23 8.55 14.09
N PHE A 125 15.71 7.56 13.40
CA PHE A 125 16.38 6.28 13.23
C PHE A 125 17.68 6.42 12.47
N HIS A 126 17.73 7.30 11.48
CA HIS A 126 18.94 7.56 10.70
C HIS A 126 20.04 8.14 11.59
N GLU A 127 19.70 9.05 12.49
CA GLU A 127 20.64 9.64 13.43
C GLU A 127 21.18 8.60 14.42
N GLU A 128 20.35 7.66 14.85
CA GLU A 128 20.78 6.60 15.75
C GLU A 128 21.72 5.59 15.11
N GLU A 129 21.56 5.34 13.82
CA GLU A 129 22.42 4.41 13.09
C GLU A 129 23.79 5.00 12.77
N MET A 130 23.92 6.28 12.82
CA MET A 130 25.19 6.98 12.62
C MET A 130 25.93 7.22 13.92
#